data_9c1b78cab5a8d428c59131bf85d74920
#
_entry.id   9c1b78cab5a8d428c59131bf85d74920
#
_cell.length_a   1.000
_cell.length_b   1.000
_cell.length_c   1.000
_cell.angle_alpha   90.00
_cell.angle_beta   90.00
_cell.angle_gamma   90.00
#
_symmetry.space_group_name_H-M   'P 1'
#
loop_
_entity.id
_entity.type
_entity.pdbx_description
1 polymer ?
#
loop_
_entity_poly.entity_id
_entity_poly.type
_entity_poly.pdbx_seq_one_letter_code
_entity_poly.pdbx_strand_id
1 'polypeptide(L)'
;MTNAGQNSNYISGKTGDWEIVIGLEIHAQVLSSSKLFSGASTEFGKDPNHNVSLVDAAMPGMLPVINETCIKQAIKSGIALNAEINKYSVFDRKNYFYADLPQGYQISQY
;
A
#
# COMPACT_ATOMS: atom_id res chain seq x y z
N MET A 1 -17.24 -43.26 4.04
CA MET A 1 -17.48 -42.13 4.97
C MET A 1 -16.12 -41.72 5.53
N THR A 2 -15.42 -40.87 4.84
CA THR A 2 -14.10 -40.34 5.24
C THR A 2 -14.32 -39.03 5.97
N ASN A 3 -14.12 -39.03 7.29
CA ASN A 3 -14.07 -37.82 8.10
C ASN A 3 -12.92 -36.94 7.59
N ALA A 4 -13.27 -35.87 6.87
CA ALA A 4 -12.37 -34.79 6.64
C ALA A 4 -12.02 -34.17 8.00
N GLY A 5 -10.75 -34.30 8.41
CA GLY A 5 -10.26 -33.71 9.64
C GLY A 5 -10.58 -32.23 9.69
N GLN A 6 -11.41 -31.82 10.61
CA GLN A 6 -11.51 -30.44 11.05
C GLN A 6 -10.12 -30.07 11.63
N ASN A 7 -9.34 -29.30 10.88
CA ASN A 7 -8.23 -28.56 11.46
C ASN A 7 -8.86 -27.52 12.42
N SER A 8 -9.05 -27.93 13.67
CA SER A 8 -9.50 -27.00 14.70
C SER A 8 -8.29 -26.15 15.10
N ASN A 9 -8.32 -24.87 14.75
CA ASN A 9 -7.35 -23.87 15.22
C ASN A 9 -7.53 -23.57 16.72
N TYR A 10 -8.18 -24.47 17.47
CA TYR A 10 -8.46 -24.29 18.86
C TYR A 10 -7.46 -25.06 19.74
N ILE A 11 -7.02 -24.38 20.80
CA ILE A 11 -6.20 -24.97 21.86
C ILE A 11 -7.03 -24.98 23.13
N SER A 12 -7.23 -26.16 23.70
CA SER A 12 -7.94 -26.32 24.96
C SER A 12 -7.10 -25.81 26.13
N GLY A 13 -7.63 -24.87 26.88
CA GLY A 13 -7.04 -24.26 28.06
C GLY A 13 -7.85 -24.52 29.32
N LYS A 14 -7.37 -24.08 30.48
CA LYS A 14 -8.04 -24.26 31.78
C LYS A 14 -9.38 -23.51 31.89
N THR A 15 -9.57 -22.46 31.10
CA THR A 15 -10.76 -21.57 31.15
C THR A 15 -11.67 -21.72 29.94
N GLY A 16 -11.38 -22.66 29.03
CA GLY A 16 -12.13 -22.87 27.79
C GLY A 16 -11.21 -23.08 26.59
N ASP A 17 -11.79 -23.22 25.43
CA ASP A 17 -11.06 -23.34 24.17
C ASP A 17 -10.71 -21.96 23.60
N TRP A 18 -9.49 -21.86 23.09
CA TRP A 18 -8.91 -20.62 22.54
C TRP A 18 -8.63 -20.80 21.06
N GLU A 19 -9.11 -19.88 20.24
CA GLU A 19 -8.78 -19.82 18.82
C GLU A 19 -7.48 -19.04 18.61
N ILE A 20 -6.58 -19.60 17.79
CA ILE A 20 -5.38 -18.88 17.36
C ILE A 20 -5.75 -18.02 16.16
N VAL A 21 -5.65 -16.70 16.30
CA VAL A 21 -5.81 -15.74 15.22
C VAL A 21 -4.49 -15.01 15.02
N ILE A 22 -3.93 -15.10 13.81
CA ILE A 22 -2.68 -14.43 13.43
C ILE A 22 -2.97 -13.53 12.24
N GLY A 23 -2.68 -12.25 12.37
CA GLY A 23 -2.67 -11.28 11.29
C GLY A 23 -1.23 -10.96 10.90
N LEU A 24 -0.99 -10.87 9.59
CA LEU A 24 0.29 -10.41 9.04
C LEU A 24 0.04 -9.16 8.19
N GLU A 25 0.85 -8.15 8.39
CA GLU A 25 0.88 -6.95 7.57
C GLU A 25 2.28 -6.80 6.97
N ILE A 26 2.34 -6.69 5.65
CA ILE A 26 3.60 -6.60 4.92
C ILE A 26 3.58 -5.31 4.10
N HIS A 27 4.59 -4.47 4.31
CA HIS A 27 4.82 -3.26 3.53
C HIS A 27 5.96 -3.50 2.55
N ALA A 28 5.69 -3.33 1.26
CA ALA A 28 6.70 -3.42 0.22
C ALA A 28 6.75 -2.12 -0.57
N GLN A 29 7.93 -1.51 -0.65
CA GLN A 29 8.16 -0.31 -1.42
C GLN A 29 8.84 -0.66 -2.74
N VAL A 30 8.26 -0.20 -3.86
CA VAL A 30 8.86 -0.37 -5.18
C VAL A 30 10.01 0.62 -5.37
N LEU A 31 11.05 0.19 -6.07
CA LEU A 31 12.17 1.04 -6.45
C LEU A 31 11.89 1.71 -7.79
N SER A 32 11.94 3.03 -7.79
CA SER A 32 11.72 3.87 -8.96
C SER A 32 12.52 5.16 -8.82
N SER A 33 12.92 5.78 -9.92
CA SER A 33 13.63 7.07 -9.92
C SER A 33 12.73 8.26 -9.65
N SER A 34 11.42 8.08 -9.79
CA SER A 34 10.41 9.07 -9.44
C SER A 34 9.30 8.45 -8.60
N LYS A 35 8.53 9.28 -7.91
CA LYS A 35 7.44 8.85 -7.04
C LYS A 35 6.31 8.18 -7.81
N LEU A 36 5.43 7.48 -7.10
CA LEU A 36 4.30 6.76 -7.68
C LEU A 36 3.32 7.68 -8.40
N PHE A 37 3.04 8.86 -7.85
CA PHE A 37 2.01 9.79 -8.35
C PHE A 37 2.57 11.15 -8.77
N SER A 38 3.87 11.33 -8.79
CA SER A 38 4.49 12.57 -9.23
C SER A 38 5.85 12.32 -9.88
N GLY A 39 6.31 13.29 -10.67
CA GLY A 39 7.63 13.26 -11.30
C GLY A 39 8.78 13.60 -10.36
N ALA A 40 8.52 13.90 -9.08
CA ALA A 40 9.57 14.22 -8.12
C ALA A 40 10.47 13.01 -7.87
N SER A 41 11.76 13.28 -7.67
CA SER A 41 12.79 12.27 -7.42
C SER A 41 12.53 11.49 -6.12
N THR A 42 12.94 10.23 -6.11
CA THR A 42 12.97 9.39 -4.90
C THR A 42 14.37 9.31 -4.27
N GLU A 43 15.32 10.11 -4.75
CA GLU A 43 16.71 10.10 -4.28
C GLU A 43 16.77 10.48 -2.80
N PHE A 44 17.41 9.62 -2.01
CA PHE A 44 17.54 9.82 -0.57
C PHE A 44 18.67 10.84 -0.24
N GLY A 45 18.51 11.57 0.86
CA GLY A 45 19.55 12.47 1.39
C GLY A 45 19.61 13.84 0.74
N LYS A 46 18.59 14.26 -0.01
CA LYS A 46 18.46 15.64 -0.49
C LYS A 46 18.01 16.59 0.63
N ASP A 47 18.21 17.86 0.41
CA ASP A 47 17.73 18.92 1.30
C ASP A 47 16.21 18.85 1.49
N PRO A 48 15.68 19.35 2.62
CA PRO A 48 14.24 19.45 2.86
C PRO A 48 13.51 20.13 1.70
N ASN A 49 12.35 19.56 1.30
CA ASN A 49 11.52 20.06 0.19
C ASN A 49 12.16 20.03 -1.21
N HIS A 50 13.30 19.38 -1.37
CA HIS A 50 13.94 19.24 -2.68
C HIS A 50 13.16 18.31 -3.62
N ASN A 51 12.68 17.18 -3.10
CA ASN A 51 11.96 16.16 -3.85
C ASN A 51 10.44 16.38 -3.78
N VAL A 52 9.98 17.56 -4.14
CA VAL A 52 8.57 17.97 -4.08
C VAL A 52 8.13 18.51 -5.43
N SER A 53 7.02 18.00 -5.96
CA SER A 53 6.30 18.54 -7.11
C SER A 53 5.06 19.30 -6.65
N LEU A 54 4.36 19.94 -7.58
CA LEU A 54 3.09 20.61 -7.28
C LEU A 54 2.00 19.63 -6.82
N VAL A 55 2.05 18.37 -7.29
CA VAL A 55 1.17 17.28 -6.81
C VAL A 55 1.48 16.94 -5.37
N ASP A 56 2.78 16.82 -5.02
CA ASP A 56 3.20 16.51 -3.65
C ASP A 56 2.82 17.65 -2.68
N ALA A 57 2.89 18.88 -3.14
CA ALA A 57 2.49 20.07 -2.37
C ALA A 57 0.96 20.27 -2.29
N ALA A 58 0.17 19.35 -2.85
CA ALA A 58 -1.29 19.43 -2.88
C ALA A 58 -1.85 20.75 -3.47
N MET A 59 -1.15 21.33 -4.43
CA MET A 59 -1.57 22.61 -5.04
C MET A 59 -2.92 22.46 -5.75
N PRO A 60 -3.77 23.50 -5.70
CA PRO A 60 -5.07 23.48 -6.34
C PRO A 60 -5.00 23.14 -7.83
N GLY A 61 -5.87 22.26 -8.30
CA GLY A 61 -5.96 21.85 -9.71
C GLY A 61 -4.91 20.83 -10.15
N MET A 62 -3.96 20.44 -9.30
CA MET A 62 -2.98 19.43 -9.62
C MET A 62 -3.57 18.03 -9.40
N LEU A 63 -3.48 17.19 -10.43
CA LEU A 63 -3.90 15.79 -10.40
C LEU A 63 -2.70 14.86 -10.49
N PRO A 64 -2.70 13.75 -9.76
CA PRO A 64 -1.61 12.78 -9.81
C PRO A 64 -1.57 12.09 -11.18
N VAL A 65 -0.35 11.77 -11.63
CA VAL A 65 -0.11 10.92 -12.79
C VAL A 65 0.66 9.70 -12.30
N ILE A 66 0.15 8.53 -12.62
CA ILE A 66 0.72 7.27 -12.13
C ILE A 66 2.01 6.90 -12.86
N ASN A 67 3.00 6.43 -12.11
CA ASN A 67 4.28 6.00 -12.63
C ASN A 67 4.18 4.58 -13.21
N GLU A 68 4.39 4.44 -14.51
CA GLU A 68 4.33 3.16 -15.22
C GLU A 68 5.30 2.12 -14.66
N THR A 69 6.51 2.54 -14.26
CA THR A 69 7.51 1.63 -13.67
C THR A 69 7.00 1.01 -12.37
N CYS A 70 6.36 1.80 -11.52
CA CYS A 70 5.77 1.32 -10.28
C CYS A 70 4.64 0.32 -10.55
N ILE A 71 3.78 0.61 -11.53
CA ILE A 71 2.68 -0.29 -11.92
C ILE A 71 3.22 -1.62 -12.46
N LYS A 72 4.24 -1.58 -13.32
CA LYS A 72 4.86 -2.81 -13.83
C LYS A 72 5.44 -3.67 -12.70
N GLN A 73 6.05 -3.06 -11.69
CA GLN A 73 6.58 -3.79 -10.53
C GLN A 73 5.44 -4.35 -9.67
N ALA A 74 4.38 -3.58 -9.43
CA ALA A 74 3.21 -4.04 -8.69
C ALA A 74 2.54 -5.24 -9.37
N ILE A 75 2.36 -5.20 -10.68
CA ILE A 75 1.81 -6.32 -11.47
C ILE A 75 2.69 -7.57 -11.34
N LYS A 76 4.02 -7.43 -11.47
CA LYS A 76 4.96 -8.55 -11.30
C LYS A 76 4.85 -9.17 -9.91
N SER A 77 4.74 -8.34 -8.87
CA SER A 77 4.57 -8.80 -7.48
C SER A 77 3.24 -9.52 -7.30
N GLY A 78 2.16 -8.99 -7.86
CA GLY A 78 0.84 -9.62 -7.82
C GLY A 78 0.85 -11.00 -8.50
N ILE A 79 1.45 -11.11 -9.68
CA ILE A 79 1.59 -12.40 -10.39
C ILE A 79 2.41 -13.39 -9.56
N ALA A 80 3.51 -12.96 -8.96
CA ALA A 80 4.36 -13.81 -8.11
C ALA A 80 3.62 -14.34 -6.87
N LEU A 81 2.63 -13.59 -6.38
CA LEU A 81 1.77 -13.99 -5.27
C LEU A 81 0.52 -14.77 -5.70
N ASN A 82 0.39 -15.12 -6.98
CA ASN A 82 -0.82 -15.72 -7.57
C ASN A 82 -2.09 -14.88 -7.34
N ALA A 83 -1.95 -13.56 -7.27
CA ALA A 83 -3.08 -12.66 -7.11
C ALA A 83 -3.79 -12.41 -8.45
N GLU A 84 -5.09 -12.20 -8.40
CA GLU A 84 -5.84 -11.70 -9.53
C GLU A 84 -5.51 -10.21 -9.76
N ILE A 85 -5.10 -9.88 -10.99
CA ILE A 85 -4.75 -8.50 -11.33
C ILE A 85 -6.00 -7.75 -11.80
N ASN A 86 -6.40 -6.77 -11.03
CA ASN A 86 -7.48 -5.87 -11.41
C ASN A 86 -7.04 -4.97 -12.58
N LYS A 87 -7.72 -5.07 -13.70
CA LYS A 87 -7.40 -4.31 -14.93
C LYS A 87 -7.96 -2.89 -14.93
N TYR A 88 -8.84 -2.59 -13.99
CA TYR A 88 -9.43 -1.27 -13.82
C TYR A 88 -9.28 -0.84 -12.36
N SER A 89 -8.67 0.30 -12.14
CA SER A 89 -8.44 0.85 -10.81
C SER A 89 -8.72 2.34 -10.82
N VAL A 90 -9.34 2.82 -9.75
CA VAL A 90 -9.62 4.23 -9.50
C VAL A 90 -8.90 4.64 -8.22
N PHE A 91 -8.39 5.86 -8.21
CA PHE A 91 -7.70 6.42 -7.06
C PHE A 91 -8.46 7.63 -6.53
N ASP A 92 -8.62 7.69 -5.22
CA ASP A 92 -9.18 8.81 -4.50
C ASP A 92 -8.12 9.50 -3.64
N ARG A 93 -8.33 10.79 -3.39
CA ARG A 93 -7.51 11.56 -2.46
C ARG A 93 -8.24 11.73 -1.13
N LYS A 94 -7.70 11.12 -0.08
CA LYS A 94 -8.17 11.29 1.29
C LYS A 94 -7.38 12.41 1.96
N ASN A 95 -8.04 13.46 2.35
CA ASN A 95 -7.42 14.55 3.13
C ASN A 95 -7.56 14.26 4.63
N TYR A 96 -6.49 14.48 5.37
CA TYR A 96 -6.49 14.41 6.83
C TYR A 96 -5.34 15.24 7.39
N PHE A 97 -5.47 15.69 8.64
CA PHE A 97 -4.52 16.60 9.27
C PHE A 97 -4.00 15.97 10.55
N TYR A 98 -2.81 15.39 10.48
CA TYR A 98 -2.08 14.84 11.61
C TYR A 98 -0.66 15.42 11.65
N ALA A 99 -0.14 15.64 12.85
CA ALA A 99 1.19 16.23 13.05
C ALA A 99 2.32 15.37 12.48
N ASP A 100 2.14 14.05 12.40
CA ASP A 100 3.08 13.07 11.87
C ASP A 100 3.02 12.92 10.34
N LEU A 101 2.04 13.56 9.69
CA LEU A 101 1.90 13.54 8.23
C LEU A 101 1.72 14.96 7.66
N PRO A 102 2.83 15.72 7.52
CA PRO A 102 2.80 17.13 7.06
C PRO A 102 2.15 17.33 5.69
N GLN A 103 2.19 16.32 4.81
CA GLN A 103 1.56 16.36 3.50
C GLN A 103 0.03 16.58 3.56
N GLY A 104 -0.63 16.13 4.64
CA GLY A 104 -2.05 16.35 4.89
C GLY A 104 -3.01 15.60 3.97
N TYR A 105 -2.53 14.72 3.09
CA TYR A 105 -3.36 13.87 2.25
C TYR A 105 -2.69 12.53 1.91
N GLN A 106 -3.51 11.58 1.50
CA GLN A 106 -3.10 10.28 1.00
C GLN A 106 -3.89 9.97 -0.28
N ILE A 107 -3.23 9.39 -1.28
CA ILE A 107 -3.91 8.82 -2.44
C ILE A 107 -4.14 7.35 -2.16
N SER A 108 -5.38 6.94 -2.24
CA SER A 108 -5.81 5.56 -1.97
C SER A 108 -6.48 4.97 -3.20
N GLN A 109 -6.28 3.68 -3.43
CA GLN A 109 -7.02 2.94 -4.45
C GLN A 109 -8.44 2.66 -3.92
N TYR A 110 -9.42 2.92 -4.78
CA TYR A 110 -10.84 2.70 -4.51
C TYR A 110 -11.28 1.35 -5.09
#